data_ecdf4c83e8e37b6f9df15a5340a77ca1
#
_entry.id   ecdf4c83e8e37b6f9df15a5340a77ca1
#
_cell.length_a   1.000
_cell.length_b   1.000
_cell.length_c   1.000
_cell.angle_alpha   90.00
_cell.angle_beta   90.00
_cell.angle_gamma   90.00
#
_symmetry.space_group_name_H-M   'P 1'
#
loop_
_entity.id
_entity.type
_entity.pdbx_description
1 polymer ?
#
loop_
_entity_poly.entity_id
_entity_poly.type
_entity_poly.pdbx_seq_one_letter_code
_entity_poly.pdbx_strand_id
1 'polypeptide(L)'
;MRKLSTVFVAVAGLLFTITSGFARADDLADRVNAALASPQRPAGERDRDDARKPVQVLEFLGVRAGMTVVDILAAGGWYDEVLSAAVGPQGKVYSQNTERFKERVGQAQQARADRLGNVELLYTKDMTDFGLDGTADAAITALNVHDAYIFGGEQGALDFFKGAYKALKPGGVLGVIDHIGIAGQDNKKLHRIPVATVRKLITDSGFIIEAESDILHNPNDDHTRFIRDPSLHRDTDRMLIKAVKPKS
;
A
#
# COMPACT_ATOMS: atom_id res chain seq x y z
N MET A 1 -45.31 -64.61 -38.74
CA MET A 1 -44.54 -64.39 -37.54
C MET A 1 -43.53 -63.31 -37.76
N ARG A 2 -43.80 -62.07 -37.28
CA ARG A 2 -42.92 -60.93 -37.38
C ARG A 2 -42.10 -60.80 -36.12
N LYS A 3 -40.76 -60.83 -36.23
CA LYS A 3 -39.82 -60.59 -35.12
C LYS A 3 -39.66 -59.08 -34.92
N LEU A 4 -40.01 -58.56 -33.73
CA LEU A 4 -39.66 -57.23 -33.28
C LEU A 4 -38.21 -57.24 -32.78
N SER A 5 -37.37 -56.41 -33.37
CA SER A 5 -36.00 -56.14 -32.86
C SER A 5 -36.05 -54.84 -32.01
N THR A 6 -35.74 -54.99 -30.74
CA THR A 6 -35.64 -53.89 -29.79
C THR A 6 -34.22 -53.30 -29.88
N VAL A 7 -34.13 -52.01 -30.23
CA VAL A 7 -32.87 -51.27 -30.24
C VAL A 7 -32.72 -50.57 -28.91
N PHE A 8 -31.67 -50.89 -28.16
CA PHE A 8 -31.26 -50.19 -26.95
C PHE A 8 -30.34 -49.01 -27.35
N VAL A 9 -30.78 -47.76 -27.07
CA VAL A 9 -29.95 -46.60 -27.19
C VAL A 9 -29.35 -46.33 -25.83
N ALA A 10 -28.03 -46.47 -25.69
CA ALA A 10 -27.28 -46.09 -24.50
C ALA A 10 -26.95 -44.63 -24.58
N VAL A 11 -27.53 -43.81 -23.69
CA VAL A 11 -27.15 -42.39 -23.50
C VAL A 11 -26.00 -42.34 -22.50
N ALA A 12 -24.78 -42.08 -22.98
CA ALA A 12 -23.64 -41.81 -22.12
C ALA A 12 -23.71 -40.37 -21.66
N GLY A 13 -24.10 -40.13 -20.41
CA GLY A 13 -24.06 -38.83 -19.75
C GLY A 13 -22.64 -38.45 -19.38
N LEU A 14 -22.12 -37.41 -20.03
CA LEU A 14 -20.83 -36.80 -19.70
C LEU A 14 -21.02 -35.88 -18.48
N LEU A 15 -20.61 -36.34 -17.29
CA LEU A 15 -20.56 -35.52 -16.07
C LEU A 15 -19.36 -34.57 -16.18
N PHE A 16 -19.62 -33.29 -16.52
CA PHE A 16 -18.67 -32.21 -16.36
C PHE A 16 -18.58 -31.83 -14.87
N THR A 17 -17.57 -32.28 -14.18
CA THR A 17 -17.23 -31.78 -12.85
C THR A 17 -16.57 -30.41 -13.00
N ILE A 18 -17.35 -29.36 -12.76
CA ILE A 18 -16.80 -27.99 -12.59
C ILE A 18 -16.11 -27.96 -11.23
N THR A 19 -14.81 -28.16 -11.21
CA THR A 19 -13.99 -27.85 -10.04
C THR A 19 -13.85 -26.33 -9.98
N SER A 20 -14.75 -25.68 -9.25
CA SER A 20 -14.58 -24.30 -8.83
C SER A 20 -13.37 -24.26 -7.89
N GLY A 21 -12.20 -23.92 -8.45
CA GLY A 21 -11.02 -23.63 -7.66
C GLY A 21 -11.31 -22.44 -6.77
N PHE A 22 -11.59 -22.67 -5.50
CA PHE A 22 -11.54 -21.64 -4.50
C PHE A 22 -10.09 -21.13 -4.47
N ALA A 23 -9.85 -19.93 -5.01
CA ALA A 23 -8.58 -19.23 -4.81
C ALA A 23 -8.42 -19.08 -3.29
N ARG A 24 -7.40 -19.74 -2.73
CA ARG A 24 -7.14 -19.74 -1.29
C ARG A 24 -6.79 -18.33 -0.83
N ALA A 25 -7.24 -17.99 0.38
CA ALA A 25 -6.84 -16.75 1.07
C ALA A 25 -5.30 -16.63 1.28
N ASP A 26 -4.60 -17.76 1.19
CA ASP A 26 -3.13 -17.89 1.30
C ASP A 26 -2.33 -17.21 0.18
N ASP A 27 -3.00 -16.75 -0.89
CA ASP A 27 -2.31 -16.30 -2.11
C ASP A 27 -1.59 -14.94 -1.94
N LEU A 28 -2.09 -14.03 -1.10
CA LEU A 28 -1.42 -12.74 -0.86
C LEU A 28 -0.15 -12.92 -0.02
N ALA A 29 -0.26 -13.64 1.09
CA ALA A 29 0.87 -13.88 1.99
C ALA A 29 2.00 -14.63 1.27
N ASP A 30 1.66 -15.67 0.50
CA ASP A 30 2.64 -16.46 -0.25
C ASP A 30 3.37 -15.59 -1.29
N ARG A 31 2.64 -14.78 -2.07
CA ARG A 31 3.25 -13.89 -3.06
C ARG A 31 4.15 -12.83 -2.42
N VAL A 32 3.67 -12.17 -1.36
CA VAL A 32 4.45 -11.14 -0.65
C VAL A 32 5.68 -11.75 0.00
N ASN A 33 5.58 -12.90 0.67
CA ASN A 33 6.72 -13.56 1.30
C ASN A 33 7.75 -14.03 0.25
N ALA A 34 7.31 -14.52 -0.90
CA ALA A 34 8.20 -14.87 -2.01
C ALA A 34 8.97 -13.65 -2.54
N ALA A 35 8.29 -12.49 -2.68
CA ALA A 35 8.92 -11.24 -3.09
C ALA A 35 9.93 -10.76 -2.05
N LEU A 36 9.59 -10.83 -0.75
CA LEU A 36 10.49 -10.47 0.35
C LEU A 36 11.75 -11.35 0.38
N ALA A 37 11.63 -12.63 0.08
CA ALA A 37 12.74 -13.57 0.01
C ALA A 37 13.60 -13.44 -1.27
N SER A 38 13.14 -12.70 -2.29
CA SER A 38 13.80 -12.61 -3.59
C SER A 38 15.25 -12.13 -3.47
N PRO A 39 16.23 -12.83 -4.05
CA PRO A 39 17.63 -12.40 -4.07
C PRO A 39 17.86 -11.13 -4.92
N GLN A 40 16.90 -10.75 -5.76
CA GLN A 40 16.98 -9.58 -6.62
C GLN A 40 16.62 -8.28 -5.87
N ARG A 41 16.07 -8.37 -4.64
CA ARG A 41 15.85 -7.20 -3.80
C ARG A 41 17.16 -6.62 -3.28
N PRO A 42 17.28 -5.29 -3.16
CA PRO A 42 18.40 -4.65 -2.49
C PRO A 42 18.58 -5.19 -1.07
N ALA A 43 19.78 -5.65 -0.73
CA ALA A 43 20.05 -6.31 0.55
C ALA A 43 19.69 -5.43 1.76
N GLY A 44 19.99 -4.11 1.71
CA GLY A 44 19.67 -3.17 2.80
C GLY A 44 18.18 -2.86 3.01
N GLU A 45 17.28 -3.47 2.22
CA GLU A 45 15.84 -3.34 2.44
C GLU A 45 15.29 -4.38 3.39
N ARG A 46 15.94 -5.54 3.50
CA ARG A 46 15.48 -6.67 4.31
C ARG A 46 15.44 -6.34 5.80
N ASP A 47 16.36 -5.51 6.28
CA ASP A 47 16.42 -5.07 7.69
C ASP A 47 15.14 -4.33 8.15
N ARG A 48 14.25 -4.00 7.22
CA ARG A 48 13.01 -3.27 7.50
C ARG A 48 11.76 -4.15 7.44
N ASP A 49 11.89 -5.38 6.97
CA ASP A 49 10.75 -6.24 6.66
C ASP A 49 9.96 -6.59 7.94
N ASP A 50 10.66 -7.03 8.99
CA ASP A 50 10.03 -7.41 10.27
C ASP A 50 9.30 -6.24 10.93
N ALA A 51 9.92 -5.04 10.94
CA ALA A 51 9.31 -3.85 11.50
C ALA A 51 8.15 -3.28 10.67
N ARG A 52 8.05 -3.64 9.39
CA ARG A 52 7.00 -3.16 8.47
C ARG A 52 5.82 -4.11 8.32
N LYS A 53 5.96 -5.38 8.73
CA LYS A 53 4.89 -6.39 8.74
C LYS A 53 3.99 -6.35 7.48
N PRO A 54 4.58 -6.42 6.25
CA PRO A 54 3.86 -6.05 5.03
C PRO A 54 2.63 -6.89 4.74
N VAL A 55 2.66 -8.18 5.02
CA VAL A 55 1.49 -9.06 4.81
C VAL A 55 0.31 -8.57 5.63
N GLN A 56 0.51 -8.39 6.95
CA GLN A 56 -0.54 -7.97 7.86
C GLN A 56 -1.08 -6.55 7.52
N VAL A 57 -0.19 -5.64 7.10
CA VAL A 57 -0.57 -4.30 6.66
C VAL A 57 -1.45 -4.36 5.42
N LEU A 58 -1.06 -5.13 4.40
CA LEU A 58 -1.82 -5.22 3.16
C LEU A 58 -3.15 -5.95 3.33
N GLU A 59 -3.21 -6.97 4.20
CA GLU A 59 -4.46 -7.63 4.59
C GLU A 59 -5.42 -6.67 5.29
N PHE A 60 -4.92 -5.90 6.27
CA PHE A 60 -5.71 -4.88 6.97
C PHE A 60 -6.27 -3.82 6.02
N LEU A 61 -5.49 -3.37 5.04
CA LEU A 61 -5.92 -2.43 4.03
C LEU A 61 -6.86 -3.05 3.00
N GLY A 62 -6.89 -4.37 2.89
CA GLY A 62 -7.73 -5.10 1.94
C GLY A 62 -7.18 -5.09 0.51
N VAL A 63 -5.86 -4.98 0.34
CA VAL A 63 -5.20 -5.07 -0.98
C VAL A 63 -5.35 -6.48 -1.53
N ARG A 64 -5.67 -6.60 -2.83
CA ARG A 64 -5.96 -7.88 -3.50
C ARG A 64 -5.35 -7.93 -4.89
N ALA A 65 -5.24 -9.15 -5.41
CA ALA A 65 -4.86 -9.40 -6.80
C ALA A 65 -5.75 -8.64 -7.78
N GLY A 66 -5.15 -8.10 -8.82
CA GLY A 66 -5.83 -7.34 -9.88
C GLY A 66 -6.10 -5.86 -9.56
N MET A 67 -5.83 -5.40 -8.33
CA MET A 67 -6.03 -4.00 -7.97
C MET A 67 -5.01 -3.07 -8.64
N THR A 68 -5.43 -1.83 -8.86
CA THR A 68 -4.55 -0.69 -9.14
C THR A 68 -4.26 0.04 -7.83
N VAL A 69 -2.99 0.15 -7.46
CA VAL A 69 -2.56 0.75 -6.18
C VAL A 69 -1.54 1.87 -6.43
N VAL A 70 -1.61 2.93 -5.62
CA VAL A 70 -0.62 4.02 -5.63
C VAL A 70 0.24 3.93 -4.37
N ASP A 71 1.57 3.82 -4.53
CA ASP A 71 2.54 4.08 -3.46
C ASP A 71 2.91 5.56 -3.49
N ILE A 72 2.38 6.34 -2.54
CA ILE A 72 2.51 7.79 -2.50
C ILE A 72 3.81 8.16 -1.78
N LEU A 73 4.67 8.93 -2.45
CA LEU A 73 6.04 9.25 -2.03
C LEU A 73 6.84 7.97 -1.74
N ALA A 74 6.80 7.06 -2.70
CA ALA A 74 7.42 5.73 -2.64
C ALA A 74 8.92 5.76 -2.31
N ALA A 75 9.57 6.91 -2.48
CA ALA A 75 11.02 7.10 -2.33
C ALA A 75 11.82 6.05 -3.16
N GLY A 76 12.53 5.15 -2.52
CA GLY A 76 13.26 4.08 -3.21
C GLY A 76 12.41 2.86 -3.58
N GLY A 77 11.10 2.86 -3.30
CA GLY A 77 10.15 1.81 -3.74
C GLY A 77 10.16 0.54 -2.89
N TRP A 78 10.38 0.64 -1.60
CA TRP A 78 10.26 -0.55 -0.74
C TRP A 78 8.84 -1.14 -0.77
N TYR A 79 7.80 -0.28 -0.73
CA TYR A 79 6.42 -0.73 -0.87
C TYR A 79 6.08 -1.15 -2.30
N ASP A 80 6.72 -0.60 -3.33
CA ASP A 80 6.53 -1.06 -4.72
C ASP A 80 6.76 -2.57 -4.85
N GLU A 81 7.78 -3.09 -4.14
CA GLU A 81 8.13 -4.52 -4.13
C GLU A 81 6.98 -5.39 -3.62
N VAL A 82 6.43 -5.04 -2.47
CA VAL A 82 5.38 -5.84 -1.83
C VAL A 82 4.01 -5.62 -2.46
N LEU A 83 3.73 -4.39 -2.92
CA LEU A 83 2.50 -4.06 -3.64
C LEU A 83 2.44 -4.76 -4.99
N SER A 84 3.55 -4.75 -5.75
CA SER A 84 3.66 -5.48 -7.02
C SER A 84 3.31 -6.95 -6.87
N ALA A 85 3.87 -7.60 -5.85
CA ALA A 85 3.57 -8.99 -5.53
C ALA A 85 2.11 -9.19 -5.09
N ALA A 86 1.60 -8.30 -4.24
CA ALA A 86 0.25 -8.39 -3.70
C ALA A 86 -0.83 -8.28 -4.79
N VAL A 87 -0.67 -7.32 -5.71
CA VAL A 87 -1.64 -7.12 -6.81
C VAL A 87 -1.44 -8.12 -7.96
N GLY A 88 -0.25 -8.72 -8.04
CA GLY A 88 0.09 -9.72 -9.06
C GLY A 88 0.12 -9.16 -10.48
N PRO A 89 0.33 -10.03 -11.49
CA PRO A 89 0.59 -9.61 -12.87
C PRO A 89 -0.61 -8.95 -13.58
N GLN A 90 -1.81 -9.11 -13.06
CA GLN A 90 -3.03 -8.46 -13.58
C GLN A 90 -3.34 -7.13 -12.88
N GLY A 91 -2.63 -6.82 -11.79
CA GLY A 91 -2.74 -5.56 -11.08
C GLY A 91 -1.69 -4.55 -11.55
N LYS A 92 -1.79 -3.34 -11.02
CA LYS A 92 -0.87 -2.24 -11.33
C LYS A 92 -0.47 -1.47 -10.09
N VAL A 93 0.79 -1.07 -10.02
CA VAL A 93 1.31 -0.18 -8.99
C VAL A 93 1.80 1.11 -9.67
N TYR A 94 1.30 2.24 -9.18
CA TYR A 94 1.88 3.54 -9.50
C TYR A 94 2.83 3.95 -8.37
N SER A 95 4.11 4.00 -8.66
CA SER A 95 5.16 4.46 -7.75
C SER A 95 5.27 5.98 -7.86
N GLN A 96 4.50 6.71 -7.04
CA GLN A 96 4.46 8.17 -7.11
C GLN A 96 5.58 8.81 -6.28
N ASN A 97 6.26 9.77 -6.86
CA ASN A 97 7.23 10.64 -6.20
C ASN A 97 7.12 12.07 -6.74
N THR A 98 7.69 13.04 -6.01
CA THR A 98 7.90 14.37 -6.58
C THR A 98 9.08 14.36 -7.56
N GLU A 99 9.11 15.29 -8.51
CA GLU A 99 10.22 15.42 -9.47
C GLU A 99 11.60 15.54 -8.81
N ARG A 100 11.68 16.15 -7.60
CA ARG A 100 12.94 16.21 -6.83
C ARG A 100 13.53 14.86 -6.48
N PHE A 101 12.69 13.82 -6.36
CA PHE A 101 13.18 12.46 -6.09
C PHE A 101 13.78 11.81 -7.33
N LYS A 102 13.38 12.23 -8.54
CA LYS A 102 13.86 11.63 -9.80
C LYS A 102 15.39 11.65 -9.92
N GLU A 103 16.02 12.75 -9.53
CA GLU A 103 17.48 12.86 -9.58
C GLU A 103 18.18 11.93 -8.59
N ARG A 104 17.56 11.67 -7.43
CA ARG A 104 18.17 10.89 -6.33
C ARG A 104 17.97 9.39 -6.47
N VAL A 105 16.79 8.96 -6.93
CA VAL A 105 16.38 7.56 -6.89
C VAL A 105 15.88 7.03 -8.24
N GLY A 106 15.75 7.89 -9.25
CA GLY A 106 15.09 7.55 -10.50
C GLY A 106 15.70 6.36 -11.23
N GLN A 107 17.04 6.24 -11.27
CA GLN A 107 17.71 5.10 -11.89
C GLN A 107 17.43 3.78 -11.15
N ALA A 108 17.50 3.79 -9.82
CA ALA A 108 17.22 2.60 -9.02
C ALA A 108 15.74 2.20 -9.08
N GLN A 109 14.83 3.20 -9.10
CA GLN A 109 13.41 2.95 -9.27
C GLN A 109 13.08 2.41 -10.66
N GLN A 110 13.71 2.93 -11.72
CA GLN A 110 13.50 2.41 -13.09
C GLN A 110 13.94 0.95 -13.17
N ALA A 111 15.11 0.60 -12.67
CA ALA A 111 15.57 -0.78 -12.64
C ALA A 111 14.63 -1.70 -11.84
N ARG A 112 14.02 -1.19 -10.75
CA ARG A 112 13.01 -1.91 -9.98
C ARG A 112 11.72 -2.10 -10.81
N ALA A 113 11.21 -1.04 -11.41
CA ALA A 113 9.99 -1.07 -12.21
C ALA A 113 10.13 -2.04 -13.40
N ASP A 114 11.26 -1.99 -14.10
CA ASP A 114 11.58 -2.89 -15.21
C ASP A 114 11.60 -4.37 -14.78
N ARG A 115 12.15 -4.65 -13.60
CA ARG A 115 12.21 -6.01 -13.03
C ARG A 115 10.83 -6.52 -12.59
N LEU A 116 10.01 -5.65 -11.97
CA LEU A 116 8.69 -6.03 -11.44
C LEU A 116 7.63 -6.13 -12.54
N GLY A 117 7.73 -5.33 -13.60
CA GLY A 117 6.91 -5.39 -14.80
C GLY A 117 5.50 -4.82 -14.69
N ASN A 118 4.95 -4.67 -13.49
CA ASN A 118 3.62 -4.09 -13.22
C ASN A 118 3.69 -2.78 -12.41
N VAL A 119 4.88 -2.19 -12.29
CA VAL A 119 5.10 -0.91 -11.62
C VAL A 119 5.35 0.18 -12.65
N GLU A 120 4.63 1.28 -12.55
CA GLU A 120 4.82 2.48 -13.36
C GLU A 120 5.28 3.65 -12.49
N LEU A 121 6.36 4.31 -12.91
CA LEU A 121 6.90 5.45 -12.19
C LEU A 121 6.13 6.72 -12.52
N LEU A 122 5.72 7.45 -11.51
CA LEU A 122 4.97 8.68 -11.63
C LEU A 122 5.67 9.81 -10.86
N TYR A 123 6.19 10.79 -11.58
CA TYR A 123 6.82 11.97 -11.00
C TYR A 123 5.92 13.18 -11.18
N THR A 124 5.48 13.77 -10.07
CA THR A 124 4.56 14.91 -10.08
C THR A 124 5.20 16.16 -9.48
N LYS A 125 4.81 17.32 -10.01
CA LYS A 125 5.16 18.64 -9.44
C LYS A 125 4.17 19.05 -8.38
N ASP A 126 2.92 18.71 -8.59
CA ASP A 126 1.79 19.09 -7.75
C ASP A 126 1.32 17.89 -6.93
N MET A 127 1.31 18.08 -5.62
CA MET A 127 0.84 17.04 -4.69
C MET A 127 -0.68 16.99 -4.58
N THR A 128 -1.40 17.94 -5.15
CA THR A 128 -2.87 17.92 -5.19
C THR A 128 -3.42 17.10 -6.35
N ASP A 129 -2.56 16.70 -7.30
CA ASP A 129 -2.96 15.98 -8.49
C ASP A 129 -1.85 15.06 -9.01
N PHE A 130 -2.10 13.76 -8.97
CA PHE A 130 -1.18 12.75 -9.49
C PHE A 130 -1.46 12.36 -10.94
N GLY A 131 -2.47 12.95 -11.59
CA GLY A 131 -2.90 12.57 -12.95
C GLY A 131 -3.61 11.22 -13.02
N LEU A 132 -4.18 10.75 -11.90
CA LEU A 132 -4.79 9.42 -11.76
C LEU A 132 -6.30 9.48 -11.43
N ASP A 133 -7.00 10.47 -11.90
CA ASP A 133 -8.40 10.76 -11.53
C ASP A 133 -9.30 9.53 -11.42
N GLY A 134 -9.63 9.13 -10.19
CA GLY A 134 -10.51 8.01 -9.91
C GLY A 134 -10.05 6.67 -10.50
N THR A 135 -8.75 6.46 -10.66
CA THR A 135 -8.18 5.24 -11.29
C THR A 135 -7.84 4.16 -10.26
N ALA A 136 -7.36 4.55 -9.08
CA ALA A 136 -6.82 3.62 -8.09
C ALA A 136 -7.89 3.00 -7.18
N ASP A 137 -7.76 1.70 -6.93
CA ASP A 137 -8.57 0.97 -5.96
C ASP A 137 -8.08 1.22 -4.52
N ALA A 138 -6.76 1.38 -4.36
CA ALA A 138 -6.14 1.70 -3.08
C ALA A 138 -4.92 2.63 -3.28
N ALA A 139 -4.56 3.33 -2.21
CA ALA A 139 -3.34 4.08 -2.09
C ALA A 139 -2.70 3.82 -0.72
N ILE A 140 -1.38 3.86 -0.64
CA ILE A 140 -0.66 3.77 0.61
C ILE A 140 0.35 4.91 0.70
N THR A 141 0.52 5.46 1.89
CA THR A 141 1.66 6.33 2.20
C THR A 141 2.32 5.84 3.48
N ALA A 142 3.64 5.75 3.46
CA ALA A 142 4.38 5.22 4.58
C ALA A 142 5.54 6.15 4.96
N LEU A 143 5.41 6.77 6.14
CA LEU A 143 6.42 7.60 6.78
C LEU A 143 6.71 8.91 5.99
N ASN A 144 5.64 9.58 5.52
CA ASN A 144 5.74 10.78 4.70
C ASN A 144 4.84 11.93 5.18
N VAL A 145 3.76 11.64 5.91
CA VAL A 145 2.78 12.67 6.32
C VAL A 145 3.43 13.67 7.29
N HIS A 146 4.28 13.18 8.21
CA HIS A 146 5.03 14.05 9.11
C HIS A 146 5.92 15.03 8.35
N ASP A 147 6.59 14.60 7.28
CA ASP A 147 7.42 15.47 6.46
C ASP A 147 6.59 16.50 5.67
N ALA A 148 5.46 16.07 5.08
CA ALA A 148 4.53 16.99 4.43
C ALA A 148 4.03 18.06 5.40
N TYR A 149 3.72 17.68 6.65
CA TYR A 149 3.29 18.60 7.70
C TYR A 149 4.43 19.50 8.20
N ILE A 150 5.61 18.96 8.44
CA ILE A 150 6.78 19.70 8.96
C ILE A 150 7.26 20.76 7.97
N PHE A 151 7.33 20.44 6.69
CA PHE A 151 7.90 21.30 5.66
C PHE A 151 6.86 22.14 4.92
N GLY A 152 5.63 21.67 4.79
CA GLY A 152 4.53 22.34 4.10
C GLY A 152 3.45 22.91 5.02
N GLY A 153 3.56 22.69 6.33
CA GLY A 153 2.50 23.02 7.28
C GLY A 153 1.24 22.20 7.08
N GLU A 154 0.15 22.61 7.73
CA GLU A 154 -1.16 21.97 7.59
C GLU A 154 -1.62 21.94 6.13
N GLN A 155 -1.41 23.02 5.38
CA GLN A 155 -1.79 23.11 3.97
C GLN A 155 -1.04 22.11 3.10
N GLY A 156 0.30 21.96 3.29
CA GLY A 156 1.09 20.99 2.53
C GLY A 156 0.65 19.54 2.77
N ALA A 157 0.27 19.23 4.01
CA ALA A 157 -0.29 17.93 4.33
C ALA A 157 -1.70 17.73 3.75
N LEU A 158 -2.55 18.76 3.75
CA LEU A 158 -3.86 18.72 3.10
C LEU A 158 -3.75 18.53 1.57
N ASP A 159 -2.80 19.22 0.94
CA ASP A 159 -2.56 19.09 -0.51
C ASP A 159 -2.11 17.67 -0.86
N PHE A 160 -1.26 17.07 -0.03
CA PHE A 160 -0.88 15.66 -0.13
C PHE A 160 -2.08 14.71 -0.10
N PHE A 161 -3.00 14.89 0.86
CA PHE A 161 -4.20 14.05 0.96
C PHE A 161 -5.22 14.32 -0.16
N LYS A 162 -5.29 15.56 -0.70
CA LYS A 162 -6.13 15.87 -1.87
C LYS A 162 -5.70 15.09 -3.11
N GLY A 163 -4.38 14.99 -3.36
CA GLY A 163 -3.85 14.18 -4.46
C GLY A 163 -4.25 12.69 -4.33
N ALA A 164 -4.13 12.14 -3.11
CA ALA A 164 -4.58 10.79 -2.81
C ALA A 164 -6.09 10.62 -3.04
N TYR A 165 -6.89 11.59 -2.56
CA TYR A 165 -8.33 11.58 -2.73
C TYR A 165 -8.74 11.61 -4.21
N LYS A 166 -8.08 12.45 -5.00
CA LYS A 166 -8.35 12.57 -6.44
C LYS A 166 -8.01 11.29 -7.18
N ALA A 167 -6.88 10.66 -6.85
CA ALA A 167 -6.43 9.42 -7.50
C ALA A 167 -7.34 8.22 -7.24
N LEU A 168 -7.98 8.15 -6.07
CA LEU A 168 -8.81 7.03 -5.65
C LEU A 168 -10.19 7.04 -6.30
N LYS A 169 -10.67 5.85 -6.66
CA LYS A 169 -12.09 5.60 -7.00
C LYS A 169 -13.00 5.92 -5.82
N PRO A 170 -14.30 6.24 -6.03
CA PRO A 170 -15.29 6.20 -4.96
C PRO A 170 -15.28 4.83 -4.27
N GLY A 171 -15.18 4.80 -2.95
CA GLY A 171 -14.97 3.58 -2.16
C GLY A 171 -13.54 3.06 -2.12
N GLY A 172 -12.59 3.74 -2.77
CA GLY A 172 -11.17 3.40 -2.71
C GLY A 172 -10.56 3.62 -1.33
N VAL A 173 -9.55 2.81 -1.00
CA VAL A 173 -8.91 2.76 0.33
C VAL A 173 -7.63 3.57 0.35
N LEU A 174 -7.43 4.36 1.41
CA LEU A 174 -6.16 5.00 1.74
C LEU A 174 -5.57 4.38 3.00
N GLY A 175 -4.39 3.78 2.89
CA GLY A 175 -3.55 3.35 4.02
C GLY A 175 -2.57 4.45 4.41
N VAL A 176 -2.59 4.85 5.68
CA VAL A 176 -1.66 5.84 6.23
C VAL A 176 -0.84 5.22 7.33
N ILE A 177 0.48 5.21 7.14
CA ILE A 177 1.46 4.76 8.13
C ILE A 177 2.37 5.93 8.45
N ASP A 178 2.50 6.28 9.74
CA ASP A 178 3.49 7.28 10.12
C ASP A 178 4.00 7.10 11.56
N HIS A 179 5.12 7.78 11.87
CA HIS A 179 5.76 7.78 13.17
C HIS A 179 4.91 8.52 14.19
N ILE A 180 4.51 7.86 15.28
CA ILE A 180 3.70 8.46 16.33
C ILE A 180 4.52 9.52 17.08
N GLY A 181 3.94 10.71 17.19
CA GLY A 181 4.41 11.81 18.00
C GLY A 181 3.47 12.10 19.16
N ILE A 182 3.98 12.72 20.22
CA ILE A 182 3.22 13.13 21.40
C ILE A 182 2.86 14.61 21.29
N ALA A 183 1.62 14.95 21.58
CA ALA A 183 1.18 16.34 21.64
C ALA A 183 1.99 17.14 22.69
N GLY A 184 2.43 18.35 22.33
CA GLY A 184 3.23 19.21 23.19
C GLY A 184 4.75 18.96 23.16
N GLN A 185 5.22 17.92 22.48
CA GLN A 185 6.64 17.71 22.18
C GLN A 185 7.07 18.44 20.90
N ASP A 186 8.37 18.64 20.75
CA ASP A 186 8.96 19.17 19.49
C ASP A 186 8.97 18.07 18.39
N ASN A 187 7.76 17.75 17.92
CA ASN A 187 7.58 16.73 16.90
C ASN A 187 8.32 17.06 15.58
N LYS A 188 8.54 18.34 15.29
CA LYS A 188 9.31 18.76 14.12
C LYS A 188 10.77 18.29 14.23
N LYS A 189 11.42 18.50 15.37
CA LYS A 189 12.78 18.05 15.63
C LYS A 189 12.88 16.52 15.65
N LEU A 190 11.85 15.85 16.15
CA LEU A 190 11.80 14.40 16.28
C LEU A 190 11.37 13.71 14.97
N HIS A 191 10.91 14.43 13.95
CA HIS A 191 10.30 13.91 12.72
C HIS A 191 9.14 12.95 13.01
N ARG A 192 8.22 13.37 13.87
CA ARG A 192 7.03 12.61 14.26
C ARG A 192 5.78 13.46 14.05
N ILE A 193 4.63 12.81 14.10
CA ILE A 193 3.35 13.52 13.99
C ILE A 193 2.33 12.91 14.98
N PRO A 194 1.58 13.73 15.77
CA PRO A 194 0.54 13.21 16.63
C PRO A 194 -0.59 12.55 15.84
N VAL A 195 -1.08 11.40 16.33
CA VAL A 195 -2.19 10.66 15.68
C VAL A 195 -3.41 11.54 15.47
N ALA A 196 -3.76 12.38 16.47
CA ALA A 196 -4.90 13.30 16.36
C ALA A 196 -4.76 14.29 15.19
N THR A 197 -3.53 14.77 14.92
CA THR A 197 -3.26 15.64 13.76
C THR A 197 -3.51 14.89 12.45
N VAL A 198 -3.02 13.65 12.32
CA VAL A 198 -3.21 12.85 11.11
C VAL A 198 -4.68 12.52 10.89
N ARG A 199 -5.42 12.15 11.94
CA ARG A 199 -6.88 11.94 11.86
C ARG A 199 -7.61 13.18 11.33
N LYS A 200 -7.27 14.36 11.87
CA LYS A 200 -7.85 15.63 11.41
C LYS A 200 -7.56 15.88 9.94
N LEU A 201 -6.32 15.73 9.50
CA LEU A 201 -5.91 15.93 8.10
C LEU A 201 -6.66 14.98 7.14
N ILE A 202 -6.81 13.71 7.52
CA ILE A 202 -7.56 12.71 6.76
C ILE A 202 -9.02 13.15 6.60
N THR A 203 -9.69 13.50 7.69
CA THR A 203 -11.11 13.90 7.66
C THR A 203 -11.34 15.22 6.96
N ASP A 204 -10.49 16.22 7.15
CA ASP A 204 -10.57 17.52 6.48
C ASP A 204 -10.34 17.41 4.96
N SER A 205 -9.66 16.34 4.52
CA SER A 205 -9.46 16.03 3.10
C SER A 205 -10.63 15.25 2.48
N GLY A 206 -11.70 14.98 3.24
CA GLY A 206 -12.92 14.34 2.76
C GLY A 206 -12.95 12.81 2.90
N PHE A 207 -11.93 12.19 3.49
CA PHE A 207 -11.93 10.77 3.79
C PHE A 207 -12.73 10.44 5.05
N ILE A 208 -13.24 9.21 5.11
CA ILE A 208 -13.83 8.63 6.33
C ILE A 208 -12.81 7.62 6.89
N ILE A 209 -12.43 7.78 8.15
CA ILE A 209 -11.59 6.77 8.85
C ILE A 209 -12.47 5.55 9.11
N GLU A 210 -12.11 4.42 8.53
CA GLU A 210 -12.83 3.15 8.66
C GLU A 210 -12.31 2.31 9.82
N ALA A 211 -10.98 2.25 9.96
CA ALA A 211 -10.33 1.44 11.01
C ALA A 211 -8.92 1.96 11.32
N GLU A 212 -8.44 1.63 12.50
CA GLU A 212 -7.06 1.81 12.94
C GLU A 212 -6.52 0.49 13.51
N SER A 213 -5.21 0.30 13.47
CA SER A 213 -4.60 -0.97 13.90
C SER A 213 -3.29 -0.76 14.63
N ASP A 214 -3.09 -1.59 15.65
CA ASP A 214 -1.86 -1.66 16.45
C ASP A 214 -0.82 -2.64 15.85
N ILE A 215 -1.03 -3.12 14.61
CA ILE A 215 -0.09 -4.04 13.94
C ILE A 215 1.34 -3.51 13.98
N LEU A 216 1.53 -2.19 13.81
CA LEU A 216 2.84 -1.54 13.77
C LEU A 216 3.24 -0.90 15.10
N HIS A 217 2.51 -1.20 16.19
CA HIS A 217 2.85 -0.71 17.53
C HIS A 217 4.18 -1.30 18.01
N ASN A 218 5.05 -0.42 18.52
CA ASN A 218 6.30 -0.78 19.19
C ASN A 218 6.35 -0.15 20.60
N PRO A 219 6.07 -0.91 21.66
CA PRO A 219 6.06 -0.40 23.04
C PRO A 219 7.44 0.02 23.55
N ASN A 220 8.54 -0.30 22.87
CA ASN A 220 9.89 0.09 23.23
C ASN A 220 10.28 1.48 22.71
N ASP A 221 9.43 2.12 21.88
CA ASP A 221 9.63 3.48 21.44
C ASP A 221 8.81 4.45 22.30
N ASP A 222 9.50 5.21 23.14
CA ASP A 222 8.92 6.19 24.05
C ASP A 222 8.56 7.53 23.38
N HIS A 223 8.72 7.62 22.06
CA HIS A 223 8.46 8.79 21.22
C HIS A 223 9.29 10.04 21.52
N THR A 224 10.35 9.93 22.36
CA THR A 224 11.19 11.08 22.74
C THR A 224 12.44 11.21 21.87
N ARG A 225 12.76 10.19 21.07
CA ARG A 225 13.93 10.11 20.21
C ARG A 225 13.62 10.47 18.77
N PHE A 226 14.61 11.05 18.09
CA PHE A 226 14.56 11.25 16.64
C PHE A 226 14.37 9.90 15.91
N ILE A 227 13.52 9.85 14.90
CA ILE A 227 13.16 8.59 14.22
C ILE A 227 14.32 7.81 13.62
N ARG A 228 15.48 8.45 13.41
CA ARG A 228 16.71 7.81 12.91
C ARG A 228 17.75 7.57 14.01
N ASP A 229 17.36 7.70 15.28
CA ASP A 229 18.25 7.33 16.39
C ASP A 229 18.63 5.85 16.23
N PRO A 230 19.94 5.52 16.26
CA PRO A 230 20.41 4.14 16.07
C PRO A 230 19.83 3.14 17.06
N SER A 231 19.50 3.59 18.28
CA SER A 231 18.91 2.73 19.31
C SER A 231 17.49 2.28 19.02
N LEU A 232 16.82 2.91 18.06
CA LEU A 232 15.50 2.50 17.58
C LEU A 232 15.56 1.40 16.51
N HIS A 233 16.75 1.07 16.01
CA HIS A 233 16.93 0.04 14.96
C HIS A 233 15.96 0.18 13.77
N ARG A 234 15.54 1.42 13.43
CA ARG A 234 14.51 1.75 12.44
C ARG A 234 13.13 1.19 12.74
N ASP A 235 12.89 0.75 13.96
CA ASP A 235 11.61 0.23 14.45
C ASP A 235 10.97 1.21 15.44
N THR A 236 10.48 2.32 14.93
CA THR A 236 9.68 3.30 15.67
C THR A 236 8.26 2.80 15.89
N ASP A 237 7.59 3.31 16.89
CA ASP A 237 6.14 3.14 17.02
C ASP A 237 5.40 3.89 15.91
N ARG A 238 4.47 3.20 15.25
CA ARG A 238 3.77 3.72 14.07
C ARG A 238 2.28 3.51 14.15
N MET A 239 1.54 4.55 13.77
CA MET A 239 0.13 4.42 13.48
C MET A 239 -0.09 3.68 12.16
N LEU A 240 -1.18 2.94 12.06
CA LEU A 240 -1.73 2.40 10.83
C LEU A 240 -3.21 2.74 10.77
N ILE A 241 -3.58 3.62 9.85
CA ILE A 241 -4.96 4.09 9.66
C ILE A 241 -5.45 3.67 8.29
N LYS A 242 -6.64 3.07 8.25
CA LYS A 242 -7.40 2.79 7.04
C LYS A 242 -8.50 3.81 6.89
N ALA A 243 -8.45 4.58 5.82
CA ALA A 243 -9.47 5.54 5.45
C ALA A 243 -10.09 5.19 4.10
N VAL A 244 -11.31 5.64 3.84
CA VAL A 244 -12.06 5.33 2.62
C VAL A 244 -12.57 6.62 2.00
N LYS A 245 -12.43 6.74 0.68
CA LYS A 245 -13.11 7.77 -0.09
C LYS A 245 -14.61 7.44 -0.16
N PRO A 246 -15.52 8.34 0.26
CA PRO A 246 -16.96 8.09 0.17
C PRO A 246 -17.38 7.63 -1.23
N LYS A 247 -18.42 6.80 -1.30
CA LYS A 247 -18.97 6.33 -2.58
C LYS A 247 -19.80 7.39 -3.30
N SER A 248 -20.08 8.51 -2.67
CA SER A 248 -20.84 9.71 -3.05
C SER A 248 -21.78 10.11 -1.94
#